data_ad6f88208b04db0e24a323109e311d4e
#
_entry.id   ad6f88208b04db0e24a323109e311d4e
#
_cell.length_a   1.000
_cell.length_b   1.000
_cell.length_c   1.000
_cell.angle_alpha   90.00
_cell.angle_beta   90.00
_cell.angle_gamma   90.00
#
_symmetry.space_group_name_H-M   'P 1'
#
loop_
_entity.id
_entity.type
_entity.pdbx_description
1 polymer ?
#
loop_
_entity_poly.entity_id
_entity_poly.type
_entity_poly.pdbx_seq_one_letter_code
_entity_poly.pdbx_strand_id
1 'polypeptide(L)' 'ETGEGRGRVCCEVHTKCLPVQQFFKARGYRILKPVENVAAGISMQLTEMEKML' A
#
# COMPACT_ATOMS: atom_id res chain seq x y z
N GLU A 1 12.91 6.27 -14.60
CA GLU A 1 12.84 5.55 -14.65
C GLU A 1 13.13 4.68 -14.92
N THR A 2 13.04 5.29 -14.59
CA THR A 2 13.68 4.27 -15.23
C THR A 2 13.01 2.94 -15.12
N GLY A 3 13.69 1.92 -15.53
CA GLY A 3 13.08 0.65 -15.74
C GLY A 3 12.46 -0.02 -14.54
N GLU A 4 13.04 0.19 -13.40
CA GLU A 4 12.56 -0.51 -12.22
C GLU A 4 11.15 -0.09 -11.84
N GLY A 5 10.73 1.09 -12.20
CA GLY A 5 9.39 1.52 -11.86
C GLY A 5 8.33 0.90 -12.73
N ARG A 6 8.71 0.29 -13.85
CA ARG A 6 7.73 -0.21 -14.80
C ARG A 6 7.12 -1.54 -14.38
N GLY A 7 7.85 -2.32 -13.62
CA GLY A 7 7.36 -3.66 -13.27
C GLY A 7 6.62 -3.71 -11.96
N ARG A 8 6.36 -2.55 -11.35
CA ARG A 8 5.84 -2.58 -10.00
C ARG A 8 5.05 -1.31 -9.71
N VAL A 9 3.91 -1.50 -9.06
CA VAL A 9 3.07 -0.40 -8.59
C VAL A 9 2.93 -0.54 -7.09
N CYS A 10 3.17 0.54 -6.36
CA CYS A 10 3.07 0.54 -4.91
C CYS A 10 1.98 1.51 -4.48
N CYS A 11 1.29 1.16 -3.41
CA CYS A 11 0.31 2.05 -2.81
C CYS A 11 0.28 1.84 -1.31
N GLU A 12 -0.26 2.81 -0.59
CA GLU A 12 -0.45 2.72 0.84
C GLU A 12 -1.94 2.83 1.14
N VAL A 13 -2.43 1.91 1.95
CA VAL A 13 -3.85 1.81 2.27
C VAL A 13 -3.99 1.86 3.78
N HIS A 14 -5.01 2.57 4.25
CA HIS A 14 -5.26 2.66 5.67
C HIS A 14 -5.44 1.26 6.26
N THR A 15 -4.74 0.97 7.35
CA THR A 15 -4.72 -0.37 7.91
C THR A 15 -6.11 -0.84 8.32
N LYS A 16 -6.96 0.08 8.77
CA LYS A 16 -8.30 -0.28 9.22
C LYS A 16 -9.32 -0.35 8.09
N CYS A 17 -8.92 0.02 6.89
CA CYS A 17 -9.85 0.04 5.75
C CYS A 17 -9.83 -1.31 5.04
N LEU A 18 -10.43 -2.31 5.67
CA LEU A 18 -10.38 -3.67 5.14
C LEU A 18 -11.01 -3.82 3.75
N PRO A 19 -12.15 -3.17 3.46
CA PRO A 19 -12.72 -3.30 2.11
C PRO A 19 -11.76 -2.83 1.03
N VAL A 20 -11.02 -1.74 1.26
CA VAL A 20 -10.07 -1.24 0.28
C VAL A 20 -8.91 -2.21 0.14
N GLN A 21 -8.43 -2.78 1.25
CA GLN A 21 -7.35 -3.76 1.18
C GLN A 21 -7.78 -4.97 0.37
N GLN A 22 -9.00 -5.45 0.58
CA GLN A 22 -9.49 -6.59 -0.18
C GLN A 22 -9.64 -6.25 -1.66
N PHE A 23 -10.05 -5.03 -1.96
CA PHE A 23 -10.13 -4.58 -3.34
C PHE A 23 -8.77 -4.69 -4.03
N PHE A 24 -7.73 -4.19 -3.38
CA PHE A 24 -6.39 -4.26 -3.97
C PHE A 24 -5.88 -5.69 -4.05
N LYS A 25 -6.16 -6.52 -3.05
CA LYS A 25 -5.75 -7.92 -3.11
C LYS A 25 -6.41 -8.62 -4.30
N ALA A 26 -7.68 -8.35 -4.55
CA ALA A 26 -8.38 -8.94 -5.68
C ALA A 26 -7.78 -8.51 -7.00
N ARG A 27 -7.07 -7.39 -7.01
CA ARG A 27 -6.41 -6.89 -8.21
C ARG A 27 -4.97 -7.38 -8.34
N GLY A 28 -4.53 -8.25 -7.44
CA GLY A 28 -3.19 -8.80 -7.53
C GLY A 28 -2.17 -8.10 -6.66
N TYR A 29 -2.58 -7.16 -5.83
CA TYR A 29 -1.67 -6.52 -4.90
C TYR A 29 -1.40 -7.45 -3.72
N ARG A 30 -0.20 -7.34 -3.18
CA ARG A 30 0.15 -8.10 -1.98
C ARG A 30 0.60 -7.12 -0.90
N ILE A 31 0.45 -7.55 0.35
CA ILE A 31 0.85 -6.74 1.49
C ILE A 31 2.35 -6.86 1.68
N LEU A 32 3.03 -5.73 1.77
CA LEU A 32 4.47 -5.71 2.03
C LEU A 32 4.76 -5.57 3.51
N LYS A 33 4.32 -4.47 4.10
CA LYS A 33 4.64 -4.19 5.50
C LYS A 33 3.71 -3.09 6.02
N PRO A 34 3.51 -3.04 7.33
CA PRO A 34 2.81 -1.90 7.92
C PRO A 34 3.73 -0.68 7.94
N VAL A 35 3.12 0.49 7.81
CA VAL A 35 3.83 1.76 7.82
C VAL A 35 3.10 2.70 8.74
N GLU A 36 3.83 3.41 9.57
CA GLU A 36 3.25 4.44 10.41
C GLU A 36 3.63 5.80 9.87
N ASN A 37 2.62 6.66 9.68
CA ASN A 37 2.83 8.02 9.21
C ASN A 37 2.32 8.97 10.27
N VAL A 38 3.17 9.91 10.69
CA VAL A 38 2.81 10.89 11.70
C VAL A 38 2.81 12.26 11.04
N ALA A 39 1.67 12.95 11.09
CA ALA A 39 1.54 14.29 10.55
C ALA A 39 0.67 15.11 11.48
N ALA A 40 1.10 16.32 11.78
CA ALA A 40 0.34 17.25 12.64
C ALA A 40 -0.02 16.62 13.98
N GLY A 41 0.86 15.78 14.54
CA GLY A 41 0.61 15.12 15.81
C GLY A 41 -0.34 13.96 15.76
N ILE A 42 -0.76 13.58 14.57
CA ILE A 42 -1.67 12.45 14.38
C ILE A 42 -0.91 11.29 13.77
N SER A 43 -1.02 10.12 14.40
CA SER A 43 -0.40 8.91 13.91
C SER A 43 -1.41 8.11 13.10
N MET A 44 -1.03 7.74 11.87
CA MET A 44 -1.87 6.95 11.00
C MET A 44 -1.19 5.63 10.69
N GLN A 45 -1.93 4.55 10.82
CA GLN A 45 -1.43 3.22 10.50
C GLN A 45 -1.82 2.87 9.08
N LEU A 46 -0.83 2.63 8.24
CA LEU A 46 -1.04 2.31 6.83
C LEU A 46 -0.42 0.96 6.53
N THR A 47 -0.92 0.32 5.49
CA THR A 47 -0.37 -0.93 5.00
C THR A 47 0.16 -0.69 3.59
N GLU A 48 1.44 -0.95 3.39
CA GLU A 48 2.03 -0.80 2.07
C GLU A 48 1.75 -2.05 1.25
N MET A 49 1.28 -1.85 0.03
CA MET A 49 0.95 -2.94 -0.87
C MET A 49 1.61 -2.70 -2.21
N GLU A 50 1.92 -3.79 -2.90
CA GLU A 50 2.52 -3.67 -4.23
C GLU A 50 1.89 -4.68 -5.17
N LYS A 51 1.96 -4.35 -6.45
CA LYS A 51 1.53 -5.24 -7.52
C LYS A 51 2.64 -5.32 -8.54
N MET A 52 3.00 -6.55 -8.89
CA MET A 52 3.96 -6.77 -9.97
C MET A 52 3.22 -6.82 -11.29
N LEU A 53 3.71 -6.07 -12.24
CA LEU A 53 3.08 -5.98 -13.56
C LEU A 53 3.62 -7.01 -14.53
#